data_05e5b0f68d6c2fe9c53c422ee98334e1
#
_entry.id   05e5b0f68d6c2fe9c53c422ee98334e1
#
_cell.length_a   1.000
_cell.length_b   1.000
_cell.length_c   1.000
_cell.angle_alpha   90.00
_cell.angle_beta   90.00
_cell.angle_gamma   90.00
#
_symmetry.space_group_name_H-M   'P 1'
#
loop_
_entity.id
_entity.type
_entity.pdbx_description
1 polymer ?
#
loop_
_entity_poly.entity_id
_entity_poly.type
_entity_poly.pdbx_seq_one_letter_code
_entity_poly.pdbx_strand_id
1 'polypeptide(L)'
;ILQIIFIIFVSTSSLEAETLFESFGVGLPAINVSDTPEGETTYSLSLQILALMTVLTVLPSLILGMTSFTRIIIVLSILRQAMGTQQTPPNQVLIAVALFLTLFIMSPTLSKINNESLSPYLSGDLTAENALLKASNTVKDFLVFNTRKNDLQMFADLAGDEKYENNYE
;
A
#
# COMPACT_ATOMS: atom_id res chain seq x y z
N ILE A 1 12.32 28.12 -2.09
CA ILE A 1 11.94 27.51 -0.80
C ILE A 1 11.37 26.11 -1.06
N LEU A 2 10.37 25.94 -1.96
CA LEU A 2 9.77 24.63 -2.27
C LEU A 2 10.77 23.61 -2.82
N GLN A 3 11.72 24.08 -3.65
CA GLN A 3 12.77 23.25 -4.25
C GLN A 3 13.82 22.80 -3.22
N ILE A 4 14.08 23.62 -2.21
CA ILE A 4 14.99 23.30 -1.08
C ILE A 4 14.33 22.27 -0.16
N ILE A 5 13.03 22.40 0.11
CA ILE A 5 12.26 21.44 0.91
C ILE A 5 12.21 20.08 0.21
N PHE A 6 12.05 20.04 -1.12
CA PHE A 6 12.06 18.82 -1.91
C PHE A 6 13.44 18.13 -1.88
N ILE A 7 14.52 18.89 -1.98
CA ILE A 7 15.90 18.35 -1.90
C ILE A 7 16.21 17.81 -0.50
N ILE A 8 15.78 18.49 0.56
CA ILE A 8 15.94 18.03 1.94
C ILE A 8 15.12 16.75 2.16
N PHE A 9 13.90 16.69 1.64
CA PHE A 9 13.05 15.49 1.76
C PHE A 9 13.66 14.27 1.04
N VAL A 10 14.27 14.46 -0.13
CA VAL A 10 14.94 13.40 -0.88
C VAL A 10 16.25 12.97 -0.22
N SER A 11 17.00 13.89 0.41
CA SER A 11 18.29 13.57 1.03
C SER A 11 18.14 12.88 2.41
N THR A 12 17.04 13.09 3.13
CA THR A 12 16.79 12.41 4.41
C THR A 12 16.27 10.98 4.25
N SER A 13 15.62 10.67 3.12
CA SER A 13 15.12 9.32 2.84
C SER A 13 16.20 8.29 2.50
N SER A 14 17.42 8.72 2.18
CA SER A 14 18.51 7.80 1.85
C SER A 14 19.17 7.16 3.07
N LEU A 15 19.09 7.80 4.24
CA LEU A 15 19.78 7.32 5.46
C LEU A 15 18.95 6.32 6.29
N GLU A 16 17.61 6.36 6.17
CA GLU A 16 16.73 5.45 6.92
C GLU A 16 16.42 4.15 6.17
N ALA A 17 16.66 4.12 4.85
CA ALA A 17 16.42 2.92 4.05
C ALA A 17 17.38 1.77 4.41
N GLU A 18 18.63 2.07 4.75
CA GLU A 18 19.61 1.05 5.14
C GLU A 18 19.26 0.36 6.46
N THR A 19 18.75 1.09 7.44
CA THR A 19 18.38 0.53 8.75
C THR A 19 17.12 -0.33 8.70
N LEU A 20 16.19 -0.03 7.81
CA LEU A 20 14.99 -0.85 7.57
C LEU A 20 15.34 -2.18 6.91
N PHE A 21 16.31 -2.20 5.98
CA PHE A 21 16.76 -3.44 5.35
C PHE A 21 17.52 -4.35 6.31
N GLU A 22 18.29 -3.81 7.26
CA GLU A 22 18.96 -4.61 8.31
C GLU A 22 17.95 -5.21 9.30
N SER A 23 16.86 -4.52 9.62
CA SER A 23 15.86 -5.01 10.58
C SER A 23 15.04 -6.20 10.06
N PHE A 24 14.95 -6.38 8.75
CA PHE A 24 14.29 -7.55 8.16
C PHE A 24 15.13 -8.84 8.21
N GLY A 25 16.35 -8.79 8.79
CA GLY A 25 17.20 -9.97 9.02
C GLY A 25 17.61 -10.72 7.73
N VAL A 26 17.38 -10.10 6.59
CA VAL A 26 17.65 -10.66 5.28
C VAL A 26 18.90 -10.01 4.74
N GLY A 27 20.06 -10.58 5.09
CA GLY A 27 21.28 -10.32 4.35
C GLY A 27 21.04 -10.73 2.89
N LEU A 28 20.65 -9.77 2.06
CA LEU A 28 20.46 -10.00 0.63
C LEU A 28 21.84 -10.17 -0.01
N PRO A 29 22.27 -11.39 -0.39
CA PRO A 29 23.39 -11.51 -1.31
C PRO A 29 22.91 -10.92 -2.63
N ALA A 30 23.25 -9.65 -2.84
CA ALA A 30 22.75 -8.88 -3.98
C ALA A 30 23.10 -9.52 -5.32
N ILE A 31 24.20 -10.27 -5.37
CA ILE A 31 24.64 -10.98 -6.58
C ILE A 31 25.53 -12.15 -6.12
N ASN A 32 25.16 -13.38 -6.41
CA ASN A 32 26.10 -14.49 -6.38
C ASN A 32 26.87 -14.49 -7.71
N VAL A 33 28.08 -13.99 -7.69
CA VAL A 33 29.01 -14.15 -8.80
C VAL A 33 29.65 -15.52 -8.63
N SER A 34 29.24 -16.51 -9.40
CA SER A 34 29.94 -17.80 -9.50
C SER A 34 30.93 -17.69 -10.66
N ASP A 35 32.20 -17.61 -10.34
CA ASP A 35 33.26 -17.74 -11.33
C ASP A 35 33.24 -19.18 -11.83
N THR A 36 32.78 -19.38 -13.05
CA THR A 36 32.92 -20.65 -13.75
C THR A 36 34.35 -20.73 -14.33
N PRO A 37 35.02 -21.91 -14.38
CA PRO A 37 36.38 -22.04 -14.84
C PRO A 37 36.64 -21.59 -16.30
N GLU A 38 35.58 -21.26 -17.05
CA GLU A 38 35.65 -20.83 -18.46
C GLU A 38 35.56 -19.32 -18.68
N GLY A 39 35.65 -18.49 -17.59
CA GLY A 39 35.72 -17.04 -17.74
C GLY A 39 34.42 -16.33 -18.08
N GLU A 40 33.27 -17.02 -18.11
CA GLU A 40 31.95 -16.40 -18.20
C GLU A 40 31.38 -16.13 -16.79
N THR A 41 31.18 -14.86 -16.50
CA THR A 41 30.48 -14.43 -15.28
C THR A 41 28.97 -14.61 -15.45
N THR A 42 28.41 -15.66 -14.88
CA THR A 42 26.95 -15.85 -14.84
C THR A 42 26.37 -15.09 -13.64
N TYR A 43 25.56 -14.08 -13.91
CA TYR A 43 24.83 -13.33 -12.90
C TYR A 43 23.52 -14.08 -12.56
N SER A 44 23.48 -14.83 -11.48
CA SER A 44 22.23 -15.34 -10.94
C SER A 44 21.62 -14.30 -10.03
N LEU A 45 20.60 -13.60 -10.50
CA LEU A 45 19.74 -12.83 -9.62
C LEU A 45 19.08 -13.79 -8.63
N SER A 46 19.32 -13.60 -7.33
CA SER A 46 18.66 -14.37 -6.30
C SER A 46 17.14 -14.24 -6.46
N LEU A 47 16.41 -15.34 -6.41
CA LEU A 47 14.95 -15.38 -6.45
C LEU A 47 14.33 -14.39 -5.45
N GLN A 48 15.01 -14.16 -4.35
CA GLN A 48 14.63 -13.24 -3.29
C GLN A 48 14.64 -11.78 -3.74
N ILE A 49 15.65 -11.36 -4.51
CA ILE A 49 15.71 -9.99 -5.08
C ILE A 49 14.61 -9.83 -6.11
N LEU A 50 14.37 -10.82 -6.94
CA LEU A 50 13.26 -10.80 -7.90
C LEU A 50 11.92 -10.66 -7.19
N ALA A 51 11.67 -11.45 -6.15
CA ALA A 51 10.46 -11.38 -5.34
C ALA A 51 10.30 -9.99 -4.67
N LEU A 52 11.39 -9.45 -4.08
CA LEU A 52 11.39 -8.13 -3.46
C LEU A 52 11.05 -7.03 -4.48
N MET A 53 11.68 -7.04 -5.65
CA MET A 53 11.39 -6.08 -6.71
C MET A 53 9.95 -6.17 -7.19
N THR A 54 9.42 -7.39 -7.32
CA THR A 54 8.03 -7.61 -7.70
C THR A 54 7.06 -7.05 -6.65
N VAL A 55 7.30 -7.34 -5.37
CA VAL A 55 6.49 -6.80 -4.27
C VAL A 55 6.55 -5.28 -4.26
N LEU A 56 7.74 -4.69 -4.38
CA LEU A 56 7.93 -3.23 -4.34
C LEU A 56 7.20 -2.52 -5.49
N THR A 57 7.11 -3.13 -6.67
CA THR A 57 6.39 -2.56 -7.82
C THR A 57 4.87 -2.70 -7.71
N VAL A 58 4.37 -3.78 -7.11
CA VAL A 58 2.92 -4.06 -6.97
C VAL A 58 2.31 -3.35 -5.75
N LEU A 59 3.09 -3.18 -4.67
CA LEU A 59 2.63 -2.65 -3.39
C LEU A 59 1.92 -1.28 -3.47
N PRO A 60 2.41 -0.26 -4.23
CA PRO A 60 1.71 1.02 -4.33
C PRO A 60 0.32 0.89 -4.96
N SER A 61 0.16 0.07 -5.99
CA SER A 61 -1.14 -0.13 -6.65
C SER A 61 -2.13 -0.87 -5.74
N LEU A 62 -1.65 -1.83 -4.97
CA LEU A 62 -2.44 -2.56 -3.99
C LEU A 62 -2.95 -1.62 -2.88
N ILE A 63 -2.07 -0.78 -2.32
CA ILE A 63 -2.44 0.21 -1.30
C ILE A 63 -3.52 1.16 -1.84
N LEU A 64 -3.35 1.72 -3.03
CA LEU A 64 -4.35 2.59 -3.65
C LEU A 64 -5.67 1.87 -3.88
N GLY A 65 -5.65 0.60 -4.29
CA GLY A 65 -6.83 -0.24 -4.48
C GLY A 65 -7.60 -0.53 -3.18
N MET A 66 -6.90 -0.62 -2.04
CA MET A 66 -7.50 -0.84 -0.72
C MET A 66 -8.07 0.44 -0.09
N THR A 67 -7.80 1.60 -0.65
CA THR A 67 -8.35 2.88 -0.16
C THR A 67 -9.59 3.30 -0.95
N SER A 68 -10.18 4.44 -0.61
CA SER A 68 -11.28 5.04 -1.38
C SER A 68 -10.85 5.63 -2.73
N PHE A 69 -9.56 5.63 -3.06
CA PHE A 69 -9.01 6.26 -4.26
C PHE A 69 -9.67 5.79 -5.56
N THR A 70 -9.75 4.49 -5.75
CA THR A 70 -10.32 3.89 -6.97
C THR A 70 -11.77 4.33 -7.20
N ARG A 71 -12.57 4.37 -6.13
CA ARG A 71 -13.96 4.85 -6.20
C ARG A 71 -14.03 6.32 -6.60
N ILE A 72 -13.22 7.15 -5.97
CA ILE A 72 -13.22 8.60 -6.22
C ILE A 72 -12.79 8.91 -7.64
N ILE A 73 -11.70 8.31 -8.11
CA ILE A 73 -11.17 8.59 -9.46
C ILE A 73 -12.15 8.16 -10.57
N ILE A 74 -12.86 7.03 -10.37
CA ILE A 74 -13.90 6.58 -11.29
C ILE A 74 -15.05 7.59 -11.34
N VAL A 75 -15.55 8.02 -10.18
CA VAL A 75 -16.65 8.99 -10.11
C VAL A 75 -16.25 10.32 -10.75
N LEU A 76 -15.06 10.85 -10.44
CA LEU A 76 -14.56 12.08 -11.05
C LEU A 76 -14.40 11.96 -12.58
N SER A 77 -13.96 10.80 -13.05
CA SER A 77 -13.82 10.52 -14.49
C SER A 77 -15.17 10.48 -15.20
N ILE A 78 -16.19 9.86 -14.59
CA ILE A 78 -17.55 9.84 -15.11
C ILE A 78 -18.17 11.25 -15.11
N LEU A 79 -18.00 12.02 -14.04
CA LEU A 79 -18.47 13.41 -13.95
C LEU A 79 -17.86 14.28 -15.06
N ARG A 80 -16.54 14.16 -15.32
CA ARG A 80 -15.89 14.86 -16.41
C ARG A 80 -16.52 14.51 -17.77
N GLN A 81 -16.77 13.23 -18.01
CA GLN A 81 -17.42 12.78 -19.26
C GLN A 81 -18.85 13.34 -19.38
N ALA A 82 -19.61 13.31 -18.28
CA ALA A 82 -20.98 13.83 -18.25
C ALA A 82 -21.08 15.34 -18.52
N MET A 83 -20.04 16.12 -18.13
CA MET A 83 -19.95 17.54 -18.44
C MET A 83 -19.59 17.83 -19.92
N GLY A 84 -19.39 16.81 -20.75
CA GLY A 84 -19.03 16.96 -22.17
C GLY A 84 -17.59 17.45 -22.42
N THR A 85 -16.79 17.59 -21.37
CA THR A 85 -15.41 18.08 -21.47
C THR A 85 -14.45 16.88 -21.53
N GLN A 86 -14.01 16.51 -22.72
CA GLN A 86 -13.13 15.33 -22.87
C GLN A 86 -11.70 15.56 -22.38
N GLN A 87 -11.25 16.84 -22.31
CA GLN A 87 -9.84 17.18 -22.00
C GLN A 87 -9.66 18.08 -20.78
N THR A 88 -10.71 18.72 -20.26
CA THR A 88 -10.63 19.60 -19.09
C THR A 88 -11.56 19.15 -17.99
N PRO A 89 -11.08 19.00 -16.74
CA PRO A 89 -9.71 19.16 -16.27
C PRO A 89 -8.75 18.03 -16.71
N PRO A 90 -7.43 18.28 -16.82
CA PRO A 90 -6.44 17.25 -17.17
C PRO A 90 -6.44 16.08 -16.17
N ASN A 91 -6.03 14.90 -16.63
CA ASN A 91 -5.99 13.69 -15.77
C ASN A 91 -5.17 13.88 -14.49
N GLN A 92 -4.07 14.63 -14.56
CA GLN A 92 -3.21 14.93 -13.42
C GLN A 92 -3.96 15.69 -12.31
N VAL A 93 -4.84 16.63 -12.69
CA VAL A 93 -5.67 17.37 -11.73
C VAL A 93 -6.69 16.45 -11.08
N LEU A 94 -7.34 15.56 -11.85
CA LEU A 94 -8.28 14.58 -11.30
C LEU A 94 -7.59 13.63 -10.32
N ILE A 95 -6.40 13.15 -10.65
CA ILE A 95 -5.61 12.29 -9.76
C ILE A 95 -5.24 13.04 -8.48
N ALA A 96 -4.76 14.28 -8.58
CA ALA A 96 -4.41 15.09 -7.42
C ALA A 96 -5.60 15.32 -6.49
N VAL A 97 -6.77 15.67 -7.04
CA VAL A 97 -8.02 15.83 -6.28
C VAL A 97 -8.45 14.49 -5.66
N ALA A 98 -8.38 13.39 -6.41
CA ALA A 98 -8.73 12.07 -5.91
C ALA A 98 -7.84 11.64 -4.75
N LEU A 99 -6.53 11.89 -4.82
CA LEU A 99 -5.59 11.60 -3.73
C LEU A 99 -5.89 12.44 -2.49
N PHE A 100 -6.14 13.74 -2.66
CA PHE A 100 -6.48 14.63 -1.57
C PHE A 100 -7.77 14.18 -0.85
N LEU A 101 -8.83 13.90 -1.62
CA LEU A 101 -10.09 13.39 -1.08
C LEU A 101 -9.92 12.02 -0.40
N THR A 102 -9.07 11.16 -0.96
CA THR A 102 -8.75 9.87 -0.35
C THR A 102 -8.13 10.04 1.03
N LEU A 103 -7.12 10.90 1.17
CA LEU A 103 -6.49 11.19 2.46
C LEU A 103 -7.50 11.75 3.46
N PHE A 104 -8.41 12.60 3.02
CA PHE A 104 -9.44 13.17 3.87
C PHE A 104 -10.43 12.09 4.36
N ILE A 105 -10.90 11.23 3.46
CA ILE A 105 -11.83 10.13 3.80
C ILE A 105 -11.15 9.08 4.68
N MET A 106 -9.87 8.78 4.41
CA MET A 106 -9.10 7.80 5.18
C MET A 106 -8.60 8.34 6.53
N SER A 107 -8.67 9.65 6.77
CA SER A 107 -8.18 10.30 7.98
C SER A 107 -8.64 9.62 9.29
N PRO A 108 -9.94 9.29 9.51
CA PRO A 108 -10.37 8.62 10.73
C PRO A 108 -9.77 7.22 10.87
N THR A 109 -9.68 6.46 9.77
CA THR A 109 -9.07 5.12 9.76
C THR A 109 -7.57 5.19 10.07
N LEU A 110 -6.85 6.13 9.46
CA LEU A 110 -5.43 6.36 9.72
C LEU A 110 -5.18 6.80 11.17
N SER A 111 -6.03 7.67 11.71
CA SER A 111 -5.95 8.09 13.11
C SER A 111 -6.16 6.92 14.07
N LYS A 112 -7.10 6.02 13.75
CA LYS A 112 -7.33 4.80 14.54
C LYS A 112 -6.13 3.88 14.50
N ILE A 113 -5.55 3.64 13.33
CA ILE A 113 -4.32 2.84 13.18
C ILE A 113 -3.17 3.46 13.97
N ASN A 114 -2.98 4.78 13.89
CA ASN A 114 -1.94 5.46 14.63
C ASN A 114 -2.10 5.29 16.14
N ASN A 115 -3.29 5.50 16.67
CA ASN A 115 -3.55 5.47 18.12
C ASN A 115 -3.57 4.07 18.71
N GLU A 116 -4.10 3.08 17.98
CA GLU A 116 -4.30 1.72 18.49
C GLU A 116 -3.15 0.75 18.15
N SER A 117 -2.34 1.08 17.14
CA SER A 117 -1.28 0.20 16.65
C SER A 117 0.09 0.85 16.68
N LEU A 118 0.27 1.97 15.96
CA LEU A 118 1.58 2.57 15.76
C LEU A 118 2.11 3.23 17.05
N SER A 119 1.30 4.05 17.73
CA SER A 119 1.72 4.74 18.95
C SER A 119 2.08 3.78 20.09
N PRO A 120 1.25 2.73 20.40
CA PRO A 120 1.63 1.74 21.40
C PRO A 120 2.83 0.87 21.01
N TYR A 121 3.06 0.64 19.71
CA TYR A 121 4.27 -0.04 19.23
C TYR A 121 5.52 0.80 19.47
N LEU A 122 5.46 2.10 19.17
CA LEU A 122 6.59 3.02 19.38
C LEU A 122 6.90 3.27 20.86
N SER A 123 5.88 3.19 21.74
CA SER A 123 6.09 3.28 23.20
C SER A 123 6.59 1.97 23.82
N GLY A 124 6.65 0.87 23.07
CA GLY A 124 7.08 -0.44 23.55
C GLY A 124 6.00 -1.26 24.25
N ASP A 125 4.75 -0.78 24.26
CA ASP A 125 3.62 -1.49 24.90
C ASP A 125 3.07 -2.64 24.05
N LEU A 126 3.37 -2.66 22.75
CA LEU A 126 2.93 -3.69 21.81
C LEU A 126 4.12 -4.28 21.05
N THR A 127 4.05 -5.59 20.80
CA THR A 127 4.96 -6.25 19.85
C THR A 127 4.62 -5.88 18.41
N ALA A 128 5.60 -5.95 17.50
CA ALA A 128 5.38 -5.68 16.07
C ALA A 128 4.26 -6.53 15.46
N GLU A 129 4.18 -7.80 15.85
CA GLU A 129 3.14 -8.72 15.39
C GLU A 129 1.73 -8.27 15.80
N ASN A 130 1.55 -7.92 17.08
CA ASN A 130 0.26 -7.45 17.59
C ASN A 130 -0.13 -6.09 17.02
N ALA A 131 0.82 -5.19 16.81
CA ALA A 131 0.58 -3.91 16.16
C ALA A 131 0.11 -4.12 14.70
N LEU A 132 0.77 -5.02 13.96
CA LEU A 132 0.38 -5.34 12.59
C LEU A 132 -1.02 -5.98 12.52
N LEU A 133 -1.34 -6.89 13.44
CA LEU A 133 -2.67 -7.51 13.53
C LEU A 133 -3.76 -6.46 13.81
N LYS A 134 -3.54 -5.52 14.72
CA LYS A 134 -4.49 -4.43 14.99
C LYS A 134 -4.66 -3.51 13.78
N ALA A 135 -3.56 -3.11 13.15
CA ALA A 135 -3.61 -2.29 11.95
C ALA A 135 -4.38 -2.98 10.82
N SER A 136 -4.09 -4.26 10.56
CA SER A 136 -4.76 -5.05 9.51
C SER A 136 -6.26 -5.21 9.79
N ASN A 137 -6.67 -5.42 11.04
CA ASN A 137 -8.08 -5.48 11.40
C ASN A 137 -8.79 -4.15 11.16
N THR A 138 -8.16 -3.03 11.50
CA THR A 138 -8.73 -1.69 11.23
C THR A 138 -8.92 -1.44 9.72
N VAL A 139 -7.96 -1.87 8.88
CA VAL A 139 -8.09 -1.79 7.43
C VAL A 139 -9.18 -2.74 6.92
N LYS A 140 -9.25 -3.96 7.45
CA LYS A 140 -10.29 -4.93 7.12
C LYS A 140 -11.69 -4.38 7.42
N ASP A 141 -11.90 -3.79 8.60
CA ASP A 141 -13.16 -3.18 8.99
C ASP A 141 -13.57 -2.08 8.00
N PHE A 142 -12.62 -1.21 7.61
CA PHE A 142 -12.86 -0.19 6.61
C PHE A 142 -13.28 -0.79 5.26
N LEU A 143 -12.61 -1.83 4.80
CA LEU A 143 -12.92 -2.51 3.53
C LEU A 143 -14.30 -3.14 3.56
N VAL A 144 -14.60 -3.90 4.61
CA VAL A 144 -15.91 -4.57 4.78
C VAL A 144 -17.04 -3.54 4.84
N PHE A 145 -16.90 -2.48 5.64
CA PHE A 145 -17.89 -1.42 5.74
C PHE A 145 -18.17 -0.72 4.40
N ASN A 146 -17.15 -0.60 3.54
CA ASN A 146 -17.27 0.05 2.24
C ASN A 146 -17.62 -0.90 1.09
N THR A 147 -17.76 -2.19 1.33
CA THR A 147 -18.10 -3.20 0.30
C THR A 147 -19.57 -3.59 0.42
N ARG A 148 -20.23 -3.83 -0.71
CA ARG A 148 -21.63 -4.29 -0.71
C ARG A 148 -21.72 -5.70 -0.16
N LYS A 149 -22.76 -5.95 0.65
CA LYS A 149 -22.98 -7.29 1.25
C LYS A 149 -23.08 -8.39 0.20
N ASN A 150 -23.77 -8.15 -0.90
CA ASN A 150 -23.91 -9.15 -1.99
C ASN A 150 -22.57 -9.49 -2.65
N ASP A 151 -21.69 -8.49 -2.80
CA ASP A 151 -20.37 -8.72 -3.40
C ASP A 151 -19.48 -9.54 -2.44
N LEU A 152 -19.53 -9.22 -1.13
CA LEU A 152 -18.83 -9.98 -0.11
C LEU A 152 -19.31 -11.44 -0.08
N GLN A 153 -20.62 -11.67 -0.12
CA GLN A 153 -21.20 -13.01 -0.13
C GLN A 153 -20.78 -13.79 -1.38
N MET A 154 -20.82 -13.16 -2.56
CA MET A 154 -20.37 -13.78 -3.79
C MET A 154 -18.89 -14.23 -3.71
N PHE A 155 -18.03 -13.42 -3.15
CA PHE A 155 -16.62 -13.78 -2.98
C PHE A 155 -16.42 -14.86 -1.90
N ALA A 156 -17.20 -14.85 -0.82
CA ALA A 156 -17.19 -15.92 0.19
C ALA A 156 -17.61 -17.25 -0.41
N ASP A 157 -18.67 -17.27 -1.21
CA ASP A 157 -19.15 -18.46 -1.93
C ASP A 157 -18.07 -19.00 -2.90
N LEU A 158 -17.38 -18.10 -3.62
CA LEU A 158 -16.26 -18.48 -4.51
C LEU A 158 -15.06 -19.03 -3.74
N ALA A 159 -14.83 -18.55 -2.51
CA ALA A 159 -13.75 -19.04 -1.64
C ALA A 159 -14.10 -20.38 -0.94
N GLY A 160 -15.36 -20.83 -1.03
CA GLY A 160 -15.83 -22.04 -0.35
C GLY A 160 -16.12 -21.83 1.14
N ASP A 161 -16.24 -20.58 1.60
CA ASP A 161 -16.67 -20.26 2.96
C ASP A 161 -18.21 -20.34 3.05
N GLU A 162 -18.73 -21.44 3.58
CA GLU A 162 -20.18 -21.68 3.70
C GLU A 162 -20.91 -20.75 4.70
N LYS A 163 -20.17 -20.01 5.51
CA LYS A 163 -20.73 -19.13 6.56
C LYS A 163 -19.99 -17.80 6.64
N TYR A 164 -20.23 -16.95 5.70
CA TYR A 164 -19.95 -15.52 5.93
C TYR A 164 -21.12 -14.92 6.71
N GLU A 165 -21.12 -15.09 8.03
CA GLU A 165 -22.03 -14.38 8.92
C GLU A 165 -21.58 -12.92 9.00
N ASN A 166 -22.38 -12.03 8.42
CA ASN A 166 -22.26 -10.60 8.60
C ASN A 166 -22.53 -10.25 10.09
N ASN A 167 -21.51 -10.17 10.92
CA ASN A 167 -21.60 -9.66 12.28
C ASN A 167 -21.69 -8.12 12.35
N TYR A 168 -22.15 -7.47 11.29
CA TYR A 168 -22.34 -6.02 11.21
C TYR A 168 -23.83 -5.72 11.01
N GLU A 169 -24.67 -6.03 12.04
CA GLU A 169 -25.94 -5.39 12.26
C GLU A 169 -25.80 -4.19 13.21
#